data_cc21b1120ea2968b97d8354f45a4c179
#
_entry.id   cc21b1120ea2968b97d8354f45a4c179
#
_cell.length_a   1.000
_cell.length_b   1.000
_cell.length_c   1.000
_cell.angle_alpha   90.00
_cell.angle_beta   90.00
_cell.angle_gamma   90.00
#
_symmetry.space_group_name_H-M   'P 1'
#
loop_
_entity.id
_entity.type
_entity.pdbx_description
1 polymer ?
#
loop_
_entity_poly.entity_id
_entity_poly.type
_entity_poly.pdbx_seq_one_letter_code
_entity_poly.pdbx_strand_id
1 'polypeptide(L)'
;MSRSLTALWIFLAMTGLEEQLSCSAESPLQLRTSPLAIKQSIPPEMQFAVLPLSAPAPTNNPSTEAKVALGRLLFFDPILSSTKDVSCATCHNPRFGWTDGRAIPIGVGGAGIGPARTFRGPASLPVLPVNVPSILNVGFNGLVTGTKFDPAAAPMFWDSRVQSLEQQVFIPLISRAEMRSDDCPENEAVTQAVLRVRAIDEYRERFHAAFGQPPDVAVTAEHLAQAIAAFERSLVAPRTAFDRFLAGDGSALNAQQQQGLQVFQEAGCPQCHGGPMLSDFKLHSIGLPDVTTHNRRQFRTPSLRNLRHTAPYMHDGSKRTLLDVLVFYDELSEAVTETLDGGDTTLQPPLDPLLKTLNLNPESFPALEAFLNTLSNDGYDQSVPDKVPSGLPLRL
;
A
#
# COMPACT_ATOMS: atom_id res chain seq x y z
N MET A 1 -7.42 -17.96 -70.78
CA MET A 1 -6.76 -16.93 -71.61
C MET A 1 -5.66 -16.35 -70.73
N SER A 2 -4.51 -16.91 -70.66
CA SER A 2 -3.29 -16.93 -71.47
C SER A 2 -2.73 -15.55 -71.81
N ARG A 3 -1.57 -15.22 -71.22
CA ARG A 3 -0.33 -14.62 -71.77
C ARG A 3 0.51 -14.12 -70.56
N SER A 4 1.60 -14.65 -70.14
CA SER A 4 2.92 -15.09 -70.65
C SER A 4 3.81 -13.98 -71.22
N LEU A 5 5.06 -13.94 -70.64
CA LEU A 5 6.35 -13.50 -71.20
C LEU A 5 6.66 -11.99 -70.95
N THR A 6 7.87 -11.55 -70.62
CA THR A 6 9.23 -12.00 -70.99
C THR A 6 10.26 -11.37 -70.05
N ALA A 7 11.34 -12.12 -69.75
CA ALA A 7 12.57 -11.67 -69.12
C ALA A 7 13.42 -10.82 -70.06
N LEU A 8 14.20 -9.85 -69.51
CA LEU A 8 15.32 -9.22 -70.23
C LEU A 8 16.51 -9.13 -69.34
N TRP A 9 17.54 -9.90 -69.72
CA TRP A 9 18.90 -9.83 -69.13
C TRP A 9 19.68 -8.69 -69.80
N ILE A 10 20.32 -7.83 -69.02
CA ILE A 10 21.44 -6.99 -69.49
C ILE A 10 22.64 -7.18 -68.57
N PHE A 11 23.68 -7.78 -69.14
CA PHE A 11 25.04 -7.77 -68.63
C PHE A 11 25.72 -6.41 -68.92
N LEU A 12 26.30 -5.80 -67.92
CA LEU A 12 27.40 -4.85 -68.17
C LEU A 12 28.45 -4.87 -67.05
N ALA A 13 29.65 -4.83 -67.49
CA ALA A 13 30.93 -5.14 -66.99
C ALA A 13 31.38 -4.45 -65.68
N MET A 14 32.32 -5.12 -65.05
CA MET A 14 33.22 -4.76 -63.98
C MET A 14 33.97 -3.44 -64.22
N THR A 15 34.03 -2.58 -63.23
CA THR A 15 35.23 -1.82 -62.90
C THR A 15 35.35 -1.80 -61.37
N GLY A 16 36.50 -2.28 -60.89
CA GLY A 16 36.81 -2.36 -59.49
C GLY A 16 37.08 -1.01 -58.85
N LEU A 17 36.58 -0.85 -57.65
CA LEU A 17 37.11 0.07 -56.64
C LEU A 17 37.17 -0.71 -55.31
N GLU A 18 38.39 -1.02 -54.88
CA GLU A 18 38.66 -1.49 -53.54
C GLU A 18 38.42 -0.34 -52.56
N GLU A 19 37.25 -0.29 -51.91
CA GLU A 19 37.09 0.50 -50.70
C GLU A 19 37.51 -0.36 -49.49
N GLN A 20 38.59 0.05 -48.90
CA GLN A 20 39.10 -0.47 -47.64
C GLN A 20 38.05 -0.22 -46.54
N LEU A 21 37.37 -1.27 -46.12
CA LEU A 21 36.60 -1.27 -44.87
C LEU A 21 37.56 -1.16 -43.69
N SER A 22 37.76 0.07 -43.22
CA SER A 22 38.35 0.34 -41.92
C SER A 22 37.46 -0.23 -40.84
N CYS A 23 37.87 -1.35 -40.27
CA CYS A 23 37.30 -1.92 -39.05
C CYS A 23 37.64 -0.96 -37.89
N SER A 24 36.75 -0.02 -37.57
CA SER A 24 36.82 0.76 -36.36
C SER A 24 36.54 -0.20 -35.18
N ALA A 25 37.58 -0.49 -34.42
CA ALA A 25 37.51 -1.21 -33.17
C ALA A 25 36.47 -0.49 -32.26
N GLU A 26 35.39 -1.17 -31.95
CA GLU A 26 34.47 -0.76 -30.88
C GLU A 26 35.30 -0.62 -29.60
N SER A 27 35.30 0.57 -29.03
CA SER A 27 35.89 0.83 -27.73
C SER A 27 35.25 -0.10 -26.70
N PRO A 28 36.03 -0.81 -25.88
CA PRO A 28 35.46 -1.62 -24.82
C PRO A 28 34.57 -0.71 -23.92
N LEU A 29 33.33 -1.13 -23.68
CA LEU A 29 32.48 -0.56 -22.66
C LEU A 29 33.34 -0.38 -21.40
N GLN A 30 33.65 0.85 -21.06
CA GLN A 30 34.25 1.17 -19.79
C GLN A 30 33.25 0.80 -18.72
N LEU A 31 33.46 -0.32 -18.03
CA LEU A 31 32.83 -0.61 -16.75
C LEU A 31 33.00 0.64 -15.89
N ARG A 32 31.91 1.37 -15.68
CA ARG A 32 31.86 2.43 -14.67
C ARG A 32 32.18 1.76 -13.34
N THR A 33 33.41 1.89 -12.87
CA THR A 33 33.74 1.65 -11.48
C THR A 33 33.03 2.75 -10.71
N SER A 34 31.85 2.44 -10.15
CA SER A 34 31.19 3.32 -9.21
C SER A 34 32.16 3.74 -8.11
N PRO A 35 32.21 5.03 -7.74
CA PRO A 35 32.98 5.44 -6.57
C PRO A 35 32.55 4.56 -5.40
N LEU A 36 33.53 4.12 -4.60
CA LEU A 36 33.34 3.33 -3.38
C LEU A 36 32.10 3.83 -2.66
N ALA A 37 31.03 3.00 -2.67
CA ALA A 37 29.78 3.31 -1.99
C ALA A 37 30.13 3.60 -0.53
N ILE A 38 29.93 4.84 -0.10
CA ILE A 38 30.00 5.20 1.31
C ILE A 38 28.93 4.31 1.97
N LYS A 39 29.37 3.36 2.77
CA LYS A 39 28.48 2.45 3.50
C LYS A 39 27.66 3.31 4.45
N GLN A 40 26.47 3.72 4.01
CA GLN A 40 25.59 4.55 4.82
C GLN A 40 25.16 3.71 6.02
N SER A 41 25.40 4.21 7.22
CA SER A 41 24.92 3.56 8.43
C SER A 41 23.40 3.70 8.50
N ILE A 42 22.71 2.58 8.58
CA ILE A 42 21.25 2.57 8.84
C ILE A 42 21.02 3.28 10.19
N PRO A 43 20.16 4.30 10.25
CA PRO A 43 19.83 4.97 11.51
C PRO A 43 19.36 3.96 12.57
N PRO A 44 19.67 4.16 13.85
CA PRO A 44 19.29 3.20 14.91
C PRO A 44 17.79 2.87 14.93
N GLU A 45 16.93 3.85 14.71
CA GLU A 45 15.47 3.70 14.63
C GLU A 45 15.01 2.92 13.39
N MET A 46 15.86 2.84 12.37
CA MET A 46 15.60 2.11 11.12
C MET A 46 16.25 0.72 11.09
N GLN A 47 16.88 0.29 12.17
CA GLN A 47 17.39 -1.08 12.30
C GLN A 47 16.26 -2.08 12.15
N PHE A 48 16.47 -3.11 11.33
CA PHE A 48 15.48 -4.16 11.13
C PHE A 48 15.18 -4.89 12.44
N ALA A 49 13.91 -5.17 12.66
CA ALA A 49 13.45 -5.93 13.82
C ALA A 49 12.28 -6.84 13.43
N VAL A 50 12.14 -7.92 14.17
CA VAL A 50 11.01 -8.85 14.02
C VAL A 50 9.70 -8.15 14.36
N LEU A 51 8.66 -8.37 13.55
CA LEU A 51 7.33 -7.84 13.85
C LEU A 51 6.75 -8.55 15.08
N PRO A 52 6.21 -7.83 16.08
CA PRO A 52 5.52 -8.45 17.20
C PRO A 52 4.33 -9.30 16.76
N LEU A 53 3.98 -10.32 17.57
CA LEU A 53 2.88 -11.24 17.25
C LEU A 53 1.49 -10.64 17.44
N SER A 54 1.38 -9.54 18.17
CA SER A 54 0.13 -8.82 18.41
C SER A 54 0.39 -7.33 18.48
N ALA A 55 -0.52 -6.55 17.89
CA ALA A 55 -0.45 -5.09 17.96
C ALA A 55 -0.94 -4.59 19.33
N PRO A 56 -0.23 -3.64 19.95
CA PRO A 56 -0.69 -3.02 21.18
C PRO A 56 -1.94 -2.19 20.96
N ALA A 57 -2.81 -2.14 21.97
CA ALA A 57 -4.03 -1.31 21.96
C ALA A 57 -3.83 -0.07 22.84
N PRO A 58 -4.50 1.05 22.54
CA PRO A 58 -4.50 2.21 23.41
C PRO A 58 -5.24 1.90 24.72
N THR A 59 -4.84 2.56 25.81
CA THR A 59 -5.38 2.29 27.16
C THR A 59 -6.89 2.52 27.27
N ASN A 60 -7.43 3.45 26.47
CA ASN A 60 -8.87 3.75 26.41
C ASN A 60 -9.66 2.82 25.48
N ASN A 61 -8.97 1.94 24.72
CA ASN A 61 -9.61 0.92 23.90
C ASN A 61 -8.83 -0.41 23.95
N PRO A 62 -8.74 -1.09 25.10
CA PRO A 62 -8.11 -2.39 25.16
C PRO A 62 -8.84 -3.39 24.27
N SER A 63 -8.08 -4.18 23.49
CA SER A 63 -8.64 -5.22 22.63
C SER A 63 -9.16 -6.38 23.46
N THR A 64 -10.41 -6.79 23.21
CA THR A 64 -11.03 -7.99 23.77
C THR A 64 -11.63 -8.83 22.64
N GLU A 65 -11.79 -10.13 22.85
CA GLU A 65 -12.42 -11.01 21.84
C GLU A 65 -13.80 -10.51 21.41
N ALA A 66 -14.61 -10.03 22.36
CA ALA A 66 -15.94 -9.48 22.07
C ALA A 66 -15.88 -8.24 21.17
N LYS A 67 -14.93 -7.31 21.42
CA LYS A 67 -14.75 -6.13 20.56
C LYS A 67 -14.25 -6.53 19.17
N VAL A 68 -13.29 -7.44 19.07
CA VAL A 68 -12.74 -7.93 17.79
C VAL A 68 -13.86 -8.61 16.98
N ALA A 69 -14.65 -9.48 17.61
CA ALA A 69 -15.76 -10.16 16.94
C ALA A 69 -16.86 -9.17 16.46
N LEU A 70 -17.21 -8.20 17.30
CA LEU A 70 -18.16 -7.13 16.92
C LEU A 70 -17.58 -6.28 15.78
N GLY A 71 -16.33 -5.85 15.90
CA GLY A 71 -15.65 -5.03 14.89
C GLY A 71 -15.57 -5.74 13.54
N ARG A 72 -15.31 -7.05 13.52
CA ARG A 72 -15.35 -7.86 12.29
C ARG A 72 -16.73 -7.79 11.62
N LEU A 73 -17.81 -7.99 12.36
CA LEU A 73 -19.17 -7.92 11.80
C LEU A 73 -19.46 -6.53 11.23
N LEU A 74 -19.13 -5.47 11.96
CA LEU A 74 -19.33 -4.08 11.51
C LEU A 74 -18.51 -3.78 10.25
N PHE A 75 -17.27 -4.26 10.17
CA PHE A 75 -16.36 -4.05 9.04
C PHE A 75 -16.91 -4.67 7.74
N PHE A 76 -17.57 -5.80 7.83
CA PHE A 76 -18.17 -6.49 6.70
C PHE A 76 -19.62 -6.08 6.40
N ASP A 77 -20.30 -5.35 7.31
CA ASP A 77 -21.72 -5.03 7.17
C ASP A 77 -21.96 -3.76 6.34
N PRO A 78 -22.64 -3.84 5.19
CA PRO A 78 -22.98 -2.68 4.39
C PRO A 78 -23.93 -1.68 5.08
N ILE A 79 -24.54 -2.03 6.22
CA ILE A 79 -25.45 -1.16 6.98
C ILE A 79 -24.83 0.18 7.36
N LEU A 80 -23.47 0.24 7.42
CA LEU A 80 -22.74 1.45 7.76
C LEU A 80 -22.79 2.51 6.65
N SER A 81 -22.88 2.12 5.37
CA SER A 81 -23.02 3.08 4.28
C SER A 81 -24.45 3.59 4.15
N SER A 82 -24.64 4.80 3.66
CA SER A 82 -25.99 5.37 3.44
C SER A 82 -26.76 4.61 2.36
N THR A 83 -26.07 4.10 1.35
CA THR A 83 -26.63 3.27 0.27
C THR A 83 -26.85 1.81 0.67
N LYS A 84 -26.30 1.36 1.82
CA LYS A 84 -26.39 -0.01 2.35
C LYS A 84 -25.86 -1.08 1.37
N ASP A 85 -24.88 -0.72 0.56
CA ASP A 85 -24.26 -1.62 -0.42
C ASP A 85 -22.71 -1.54 -0.45
N VAL A 86 -22.11 -0.71 0.42
CA VAL A 86 -20.67 -0.57 0.61
C VAL A 86 -20.34 -0.85 2.08
N SER A 87 -19.35 -1.70 2.32
CA SER A 87 -18.75 -1.94 3.63
C SER A 87 -17.25 -1.60 3.57
N CYS A 88 -16.56 -1.58 4.71
CA CYS A 88 -15.10 -1.44 4.73
C CYS A 88 -14.44 -2.54 3.89
N ALA A 89 -14.96 -3.77 3.98
CA ALA A 89 -14.47 -4.92 3.22
C ALA A 89 -14.68 -4.80 1.70
N THR A 90 -15.46 -3.85 1.21
CA THR A 90 -15.60 -3.57 -0.23
C THR A 90 -14.30 -3.08 -0.84
N CYS A 91 -13.56 -2.23 -0.10
CA CYS A 91 -12.25 -1.70 -0.49
C CYS A 91 -11.11 -2.44 0.19
N HIS A 92 -11.29 -2.92 1.42
CA HIS A 92 -10.31 -3.71 2.14
C HIS A 92 -10.69 -5.19 2.15
N ASN A 93 -10.56 -5.82 0.98
CA ASN A 93 -10.99 -7.21 0.78
C ASN A 93 -9.89 -8.19 1.19
N PRO A 94 -10.17 -9.19 2.04
CA PRO A 94 -9.16 -10.16 2.49
C PRO A 94 -8.49 -10.93 1.34
N ARG A 95 -9.19 -11.16 0.22
CA ARG A 95 -8.64 -11.88 -0.95
C ARG A 95 -7.52 -11.12 -1.66
N PHE A 96 -7.42 -9.81 -1.49
CA PHE A 96 -6.44 -8.95 -2.15
C PHE A 96 -5.48 -8.33 -1.13
N GLY A 97 -5.08 -9.07 -0.09
CA GLY A 97 -4.18 -8.55 0.94
C GLY A 97 -4.78 -7.37 1.74
N TRP A 98 -6.11 -7.36 1.88
CA TRP A 98 -6.87 -6.29 2.54
C TRP A 98 -6.73 -4.93 1.83
N THR A 99 -6.60 -4.98 0.50
CA THR A 99 -6.82 -3.89 -0.46
C THR A 99 -7.97 -4.25 -1.39
N ASP A 100 -8.22 -3.47 -2.45
CA ASP A 100 -9.19 -3.86 -3.50
C ASP A 100 -8.53 -4.36 -4.79
N GLY A 101 -7.19 -4.40 -4.86
CA GLY A 101 -6.43 -4.81 -6.03
C GLY A 101 -6.58 -3.88 -7.24
N ARG A 102 -6.97 -2.62 -7.03
CA ARG A 102 -7.21 -1.60 -8.05
C ARG A 102 -6.22 -0.44 -7.89
N ALA A 103 -5.91 0.24 -8.99
CA ALA A 103 -5.15 1.50 -8.90
C ALA A 103 -5.95 2.53 -8.10
N ILE A 104 -7.21 2.73 -8.46
CA ILE A 104 -8.13 3.67 -7.82
C ILE A 104 -9.39 2.93 -7.40
N PRO A 105 -9.78 3.03 -6.13
CA PRO A 105 -10.95 2.33 -5.60
C PRO A 105 -12.27 2.91 -6.08
N ILE A 106 -13.33 2.12 -5.96
CA ILE A 106 -14.70 2.54 -6.21
C ILE A 106 -15.54 2.21 -4.98
N GLY A 107 -16.02 3.21 -4.28
CA GLY A 107 -16.94 3.07 -3.17
C GLY A 107 -18.41 3.06 -3.62
N VAL A 108 -19.17 4.08 -3.23
CA VAL A 108 -20.58 4.26 -3.62
C VAL A 108 -20.73 4.30 -5.14
N GLY A 109 -21.81 3.72 -5.63
CA GLY A 109 -22.08 3.61 -7.08
C GLY A 109 -21.27 2.53 -7.79
N GLY A 110 -20.49 1.73 -7.06
CA GLY A 110 -19.75 0.61 -7.62
C GLY A 110 -20.55 -0.69 -7.65
N ALA A 111 -20.31 -1.52 -8.67
CA ALA A 111 -20.85 -2.88 -8.77
C ALA A 111 -19.72 -3.87 -9.09
N GLY A 112 -19.75 -5.07 -8.51
CA GLY A 112 -18.70 -6.07 -8.59
C GLY A 112 -17.70 -5.98 -7.42
N ILE A 113 -16.62 -6.72 -7.50
CA ILE A 113 -15.68 -6.96 -6.41
C ILE A 113 -14.24 -6.79 -6.91
N GLY A 114 -13.39 -6.16 -6.11
CA GLY A 114 -11.96 -6.02 -6.38
C GLY A 114 -11.66 -5.47 -7.77
N PRO A 115 -10.71 -6.04 -8.54
CA PRO A 115 -10.36 -5.58 -9.87
C PRO A 115 -11.53 -5.56 -10.88
N ALA A 116 -12.55 -6.41 -10.69
CA ALA A 116 -13.73 -6.47 -11.54
C ALA A 116 -14.83 -5.44 -11.16
N ARG A 117 -14.64 -4.66 -10.08
CA ARG A 117 -15.61 -3.64 -9.66
C ARG A 117 -15.63 -2.49 -10.68
N THR A 118 -16.83 -2.14 -11.15
CA THR A 118 -17.05 -1.06 -12.12
C THR A 118 -17.95 0.01 -11.53
N PHE A 119 -17.69 1.27 -11.90
CA PHE A 119 -18.54 2.39 -11.50
C PHE A 119 -19.84 2.42 -12.34
N ARG A 120 -20.96 2.54 -11.67
CA ARG A 120 -22.32 2.64 -12.26
C ARG A 120 -23.14 3.77 -11.63
N GLY A 121 -22.52 4.54 -10.76
CA GLY A 121 -23.17 5.68 -10.10
C GLY A 121 -23.32 6.89 -11.01
N PRO A 122 -23.95 7.96 -10.52
CA PRO A 122 -24.05 9.22 -11.24
C PRO A 122 -22.67 9.86 -11.40
N ALA A 123 -22.46 10.52 -12.55
CA ALA A 123 -21.19 11.20 -12.86
C ALA A 123 -20.85 12.34 -11.89
N SER A 124 -21.80 12.78 -11.07
CA SER A 124 -21.60 13.80 -10.03
C SER A 124 -20.84 13.29 -8.80
N LEU A 125 -20.74 11.96 -8.60
CA LEU A 125 -19.95 11.41 -7.51
C LEU A 125 -18.45 11.59 -7.80
N PRO A 126 -17.66 12.05 -6.82
CA PRO A 126 -16.23 12.24 -7.01
C PRO A 126 -15.52 10.89 -7.14
N VAL A 127 -14.44 10.89 -7.91
CA VAL A 127 -13.50 9.77 -7.97
C VAL A 127 -12.60 9.82 -6.73
N LEU A 128 -12.32 8.67 -6.13
CA LEU A 128 -11.33 8.58 -5.04
C LEU A 128 -9.94 8.79 -5.63
N PRO A 129 -9.10 9.64 -5.00
CA PRO A 129 -7.86 10.07 -5.64
C PRO A 129 -6.68 9.13 -5.42
N VAL A 130 -6.75 8.20 -4.46
CA VAL A 130 -5.60 7.41 -4.04
C VAL A 130 -5.93 5.92 -3.93
N ASN A 131 -4.89 5.11 -4.11
CA ASN A 131 -4.93 3.66 -3.92
C ASN A 131 -5.29 3.29 -2.49
N VAL A 132 -5.97 2.14 -2.31
CA VAL A 132 -6.33 1.61 -0.99
C VAL A 132 -5.11 1.00 -0.32
N PRO A 133 -4.62 1.57 0.80
CA PRO A 133 -3.54 0.93 1.55
C PRO A 133 -4.06 -0.35 2.23
N SER A 134 -3.20 -1.37 2.30
CA SER A 134 -3.52 -2.57 3.07
C SER A 134 -3.69 -2.23 4.55
N ILE A 135 -4.65 -2.89 5.19
CA ILE A 135 -4.84 -2.85 6.65
C ILE A 135 -4.14 -4.00 7.38
N LEU A 136 -3.40 -4.87 6.67
CA LEU A 136 -2.53 -5.84 7.32
C LEU A 136 -1.46 -5.11 8.13
N ASN A 137 -1.32 -5.50 9.38
CA ASN A 137 -0.36 -4.92 10.32
C ASN A 137 -0.61 -3.44 10.66
N VAL A 138 -1.76 -2.86 10.26
CA VAL A 138 -2.06 -1.43 10.44
C VAL A 138 -2.01 -0.99 11.92
N GLY A 139 -2.25 -1.89 12.86
CA GLY A 139 -2.12 -1.66 14.29
C GLY A 139 -0.69 -1.32 14.75
N PHE A 140 0.31 -1.44 13.87
CA PHE A 140 1.71 -1.08 14.13
C PHE A 140 2.15 0.20 13.40
N ASN A 141 1.25 0.93 12.76
CA ASN A 141 1.61 2.19 12.11
C ASN A 141 2.25 3.16 13.12
N GLY A 142 3.45 3.66 12.80
CA GLY A 142 4.25 4.49 13.71
C GLY A 142 5.23 3.70 14.59
N LEU A 143 5.23 2.35 14.53
CA LEU A 143 6.20 1.55 15.26
C LEU A 143 7.57 1.58 14.56
N VAL A 144 8.55 2.21 15.19
CA VAL A 144 9.96 2.21 14.78
C VAL A 144 10.84 1.65 15.90
N THR A 145 12.04 1.18 15.55
CA THR A 145 12.94 0.54 16.51
C THR A 145 13.40 1.51 17.58
N GLY A 146 13.44 1.07 18.84
CA GLY A 146 13.99 1.85 19.95
C GLY A 146 13.16 3.04 20.42
N THR A 147 11.96 3.26 19.88
CA THR A 147 11.07 4.33 20.32
C THR A 147 9.88 3.80 21.10
N LYS A 148 9.30 4.65 21.96
CA LYS A 148 8.03 4.34 22.62
C LYS A 148 6.91 4.45 21.60
N PHE A 149 6.29 3.32 21.28
CA PHE A 149 5.12 3.28 20.40
C PHE A 149 3.84 3.69 21.14
N ASP A 150 3.06 4.58 20.52
CA ASP A 150 1.74 4.98 21.01
C ASP A 150 0.68 4.68 19.94
N PRO A 151 -0.17 3.66 20.13
CA PRO A 151 -1.23 3.32 19.18
C PRO A 151 -2.33 4.37 19.08
N ALA A 152 -2.43 5.30 20.04
CA ALA A 152 -3.37 6.42 19.98
C ALA A 152 -2.86 7.58 19.11
N ALA A 153 -1.58 7.56 18.73
CA ALA A 153 -0.93 8.55 17.86
C ALA A 153 -0.44 7.93 16.54
N ALA A 154 -0.93 6.74 16.18
CA ALA A 154 -0.53 6.04 14.98
C ALA A 154 -0.99 6.76 13.69
N PRO A 155 -0.09 7.08 12.73
CA PRO A 155 -0.44 7.83 11.53
C PRO A 155 -1.27 6.99 10.56
N MET A 156 -2.41 7.54 10.11
CA MET A 156 -3.33 6.88 9.17
C MET A 156 -3.41 7.66 7.86
N PHE A 157 -3.79 6.97 6.78
CA PHE A 157 -3.81 7.45 5.41
C PHE A 157 -2.42 7.70 4.80
N TRP A 158 -2.39 7.96 3.50
CA TRP A 158 -1.17 8.26 2.76
C TRP A 158 -0.51 9.59 3.19
N ASP A 159 -1.28 10.51 3.73
CA ASP A 159 -0.85 11.87 4.12
C ASP A 159 -0.80 12.09 5.64
N SER A 160 -0.97 11.03 6.43
CA SER A 160 -0.94 11.08 7.90
C SER A 160 -1.91 12.09 8.53
N ARG A 161 -3.01 12.47 7.80
CA ARG A 161 -3.96 13.51 8.23
C ARG A 161 -4.79 13.15 9.47
N VAL A 162 -4.77 11.87 9.86
CA VAL A 162 -5.51 11.37 11.02
C VAL A 162 -4.59 10.52 11.89
N GLN A 163 -4.78 10.60 13.19
CA GLN A 163 -4.08 9.78 14.19
C GLN A 163 -5.03 8.72 14.74
N SER A 164 -4.51 7.53 15.00
CA SER A 164 -5.21 6.33 15.49
C SER A 164 -6.25 5.72 14.54
N LEU A 165 -6.48 4.43 14.73
CA LEU A 165 -7.51 3.68 14.00
C LEU A 165 -8.91 4.14 14.37
N GLU A 166 -9.16 4.48 15.64
CA GLU A 166 -10.46 4.94 16.12
C GLU A 166 -10.94 6.22 15.42
N GLN A 167 -10.04 7.14 15.13
CA GLN A 167 -10.37 8.36 14.38
C GLN A 167 -10.51 8.08 12.89
N GLN A 168 -9.72 7.14 12.35
CA GLN A 168 -9.72 6.79 10.94
C GLN A 168 -11.11 6.27 10.49
N VAL A 169 -11.80 5.46 11.32
CA VAL A 169 -13.11 4.87 11.01
C VAL A 169 -14.14 5.91 10.54
N PHE A 170 -14.11 7.12 11.07
CA PHE A 170 -15.09 8.14 10.73
C PHE A 170 -14.93 8.73 9.33
N ILE A 171 -13.70 8.74 8.79
CA ILE A 171 -13.41 9.41 7.52
C ILE A 171 -14.13 8.76 6.34
N PRO A 172 -14.08 7.43 6.11
CA PRO A 172 -14.86 6.80 5.03
C PRO A 172 -16.36 6.93 5.24
N LEU A 173 -16.86 6.96 6.49
CA LEU A 173 -18.28 7.11 6.77
C LEU A 173 -18.84 8.46 6.33
N ILE A 174 -18.04 9.53 6.42
CA ILE A 174 -18.42 10.88 5.98
C ILE A 174 -18.03 11.17 4.53
N SER A 175 -17.19 10.33 3.92
CA SER A 175 -16.72 10.51 2.55
C SER A 175 -17.84 10.25 1.53
N ARG A 176 -18.12 11.25 0.69
CA ARG A 176 -19.15 11.19 -0.35
C ARG A 176 -18.90 10.07 -1.36
N ALA A 177 -17.65 9.83 -1.72
CA ALA A 177 -17.28 8.81 -2.70
C ALA A 177 -17.15 7.41 -2.09
N GLU A 178 -16.90 7.30 -0.77
CA GLU A 178 -16.66 6.00 -0.14
C GLU A 178 -17.95 5.37 0.39
N MET A 179 -18.61 5.97 1.40
CA MET A 179 -19.72 5.34 2.08
C MET A 179 -20.96 6.23 2.25
N ARG A 180 -20.86 7.56 2.10
CA ARG A 180 -21.95 8.50 2.38
C ARG A 180 -22.90 8.72 1.19
N SER A 181 -22.40 8.83 -0.05
CA SER A 181 -23.14 9.27 -1.24
C SER A 181 -23.78 10.67 -1.09
N ASP A 182 -24.76 10.98 -1.92
CA ASP A 182 -25.59 12.19 -1.81
C ASP A 182 -26.84 11.98 -0.93
N ASP A 183 -27.05 10.76 -0.42
CA ASP A 183 -28.28 10.39 0.31
C ASP A 183 -28.29 10.92 1.75
N CYS A 184 -27.13 11.39 2.25
CA CYS A 184 -27.01 11.84 3.62
C CYS A 184 -26.11 13.08 3.71
N PRO A 185 -26.49 14.13 4.48
CA PRO A 185 -25.60 15.23 4.81
C PRO A 185 -24.33 14.74 5.56
N GLU A 186 -23.20 15.39 5.31
CA GLU A 186 -21.91 14.98 5.88
C GLU A 186 -21.91 14.95 7.41
N ASN A 187 -22.46 15.99 8.02
CA ASN A 187 -22.56 16.13 9.48
C ASN A 187 -23.53 15.14 10.15
N GLU A 188 -24.37 14.45 9.39
CA GLU A 188 -25.29 13.43 9.88
C GLU A 188 -24.83 12.00 9.64
N ALA A 189 -23.88 11.78 8.74
CA ALA A 189 -23.52 10.46 8.21
C ALA A 189 -23.18 9.45 9.33
N VAL A 190 -22.34 9.84 10.29
CA VAL A 190 -21.97 9.00 11.44
C VAL A 190 -23.19 8.72 12.32
N THR A 191 -23.99 9.74 12.63
CA THR A 191 -25.22 9.58 13.46
C THR A 191 -26.18 8.63 12.81
N GLN A 192 -26.41 8.75 11.51
CA GLN A 192 -27.31 7.88 10.75
C GLN A 192 -26.80 6.42 10.70
N ALA A 193 -25.48 6.22 10.57
CA ALA A 193 -24.88 4.89 10.65
C ALA A 193 -25.10 4.25 12.03
N VAL A 194 -24.88 5.00 13.11
CA VAL A 194 -25.14 4.54 14.49
C VAL A 194 -26.62 4.19 14.70
N LEU A 195 -27.53 5.03 14.21
CA LEU A 195 -28.98 4.77 14.34
C LEU A 195 -29.41 3.50 13.60
N ARG A 196 -28.86 3.25 12.40
CA ARG A 196 -29.13 2.01 11.65
C ARG A 196 -28.63 0.77 12.40
N VAL A 197 -27.41 0.82 12.96
CA VAL A 197 -26.86 -0.28 13.78
C VAL A 197 -27.68 -0.48 15.05
N ARG A 198 -28.05 0.60 15.74
CA ARG A 198 -28.84 0.55 16.98
C ARG A 198 -30.23 -0.06 16.77
N ALA A 199 -30.80 0.06 15.58
CA ALA A 199 -32.11 -0.51 15.26
C ALA A 199 -32.10 -2.05 15.18
N ILE A 200 -30.95 -2.70 15.23
CA ILE A 200 -30.77 -4.15 15.10
C ILE A 200 -30.48 -4.74 16.47
N ASP A 201 -31.39 -5.63 16.94
CA ASP A 201 -31.31 -6.24 18.28
C ASP A 201 -30.00 -6.98 18.50
N GLU A 202 -29.55 -7.79 17.51
CA GLU A 202 -28.30 -8.54 17.61
C GLU A 202 -27.10 -7.61 17.79
N TYR A 203 -27.07 -6.43 17.16
CA TYR A 203 -26.00 -5.47 17.40
C TYR A 203 -26.07 -4.89 18.81
N ARG A 204 -27.25 -4.53 19.33
CA ARG A 204 -27.38 -4.00 20.69
C ARG A 204 -26.80 -4.97 21.73
N GLU A 205 -27.11 -6.27 21.61
CA GLU A 205 -26.59 -7.31 22.50
C GLU A 205 -25.07 -7.49 22.37
N ARG A 206 -24.54 -7.45 21.14
CA ARG A 206 -23.10 -7.55 20.90
C ARG A 206 -22.32 -6.34 21.44
N PHE A 207 -22.88 -5.14 21.32
CA PHE A 207 -22.30 -3.95 21.93
C PHE A 207 -22.35 -4.01 23.45
N HIS A 208 -23.45 -4.50 24.04
CA HIS A 208 -23.52 -4.77 25.48
C HIS A 208 -22.41 -5.73 25.92
N ALA A 209 -22.24 -6.84 25.24
CA ALA A 209 -21.20 -7.82 25.55
C ALA A 209 -19.77 -7.24 25.40
N ALA A 210 -19.54 -6.37 24.44
CA ALA A 210 -18.22 -5.79 24.16
C ALA A 210 -17.84 -4.65 25.11
N PHE A 211 -18.81 -3.85 25.59
CA PHE A 211 -18.58 -2.61 26.34
C PHE A 211 -19.17 -2.57 27.75
N GLY A 212 -20.01 -3.57 28.11
CA GLY A 212 -20.62 -3.65 29.44
C GLY A 212 -21.71 -2.59 29.71
N GLN A 213 -22.06 -1.77 28.73
CA GLN A 213 -23.15 -0.78 28.84
C GLN A 213 -24.48 -1.44 28.50
N PRO A 214 -25.61 -0.98 29.09
CA PRO A 214 -26.94 -1.50 28.71
C PRO A 214 -27.17 -1.45 27.19
N PRO A 215 -27.87 -2.43 26.60
CA PRO A 215 -28.04 -2.55 25.14
C PRO A 215 -28.53 -1.30 24.45
N ASP A 216 -29.47 -0.56 25.09
CA ASP A 216 -30.09 0.63 24.52
C ASP A 216 -29.14 1.84 24.43
N VAL A 217 -28.07 1.86 25.23
CA VAL A 217 -27.08 2.95 25.27
C VAL A 217 -25.69 2.55 24.79
N ALA A 218 -25.44 1.24 24.63
CA ALA A 218 -24.14 0.72 24.27
C ALA A 218 -23.72 1.10 22.84
N VAL A 219 -24.66 1.30 21.92
CA VAL A 219 -24.37 1.63 20.50
C VAL A 219 -24.13 3.12 20.38
N THR A 220 -22.86 3.52 20.39
CA THR A 220 -22.42 4.90 20.20
C THR A 220 -21.43 4.98 19.02
N ALA A 221 -21.17 6.18 18.51
CA ALA A 221 -20.16 6.39 17.47
C ALA A 221 -18.75 5.98 17.97
N GLU A 222 -18.42 6.31 19.22
CA GLU A 222 -17.15 5.95 19.84
C GLU A 222 -16.98 4.43 19.93
N HIS A 223 -17.97 3.72 20.48
CA HIS A 223 -17.90 2.26 20.61
C HIS A 223 -17.86 1.55 19.25
N LEU A 224 -18.57 2.11 18.23
CA LEU A 224 -18.50 1.60 16.85
C LEU A 224 -17.06 1.70 16.33
N ALA A 225 -16.44 2.87 16.46
CA ALA A 225 -15.06 3.09 16.03
C ALA A 225 -14.07 2.21 16.82
N GLN A 226 -14.25 2.11 18.13
CA GLN A 226 -13.41 1.27 19.00
C GLN A 226 -13.50 -0.22 18.64
N ALA A 227 -14.67 -0.72 18.28
CA ALA A 227 -14.84 -2.12 17.89
C ALA A 227 -14.17 -2.40 16.53
N ILE A 228 -14.38 -1.54 15.53
CA ILE A 228 -13.74 -1.67 14.20
C ILE A 228 -12.22 -1.59 14.36
N ALA A 229 -11.70 -0.61 15.09
CA ALA A 229 -10.26 -0.46 15.35
C ALA A 229 -9.66 -1.68 16.08
N ALA A 230 -10.39 -2.31 17.02
CA ALA A 230 -9.94 -3.54 17.67
C ALA A 230 -9.84 -4.71 16.69
N PHE A 231 -10.77 -4.82 15.76
CA PHE A 231 -10.69 -5.81 14.68
C PHE A 231 -9.50 -5.54 13.75
N GLU A 232 -9.30 -4.32 13.27
CA GLU A 232 -8.18 -3.97 12.40
C GLU A 232 -6.83 -4.24 13.08
N ARG A 233 -6.68 -3.98 14.39
CA ARG A 233 -5.49 -4.33 15.17
C ARG A 233 -5.25 -5.83 15.25
N SER A 234 -6.28 -6.66 15.12
CA SER A 234 -6.14 -8.13 15.12
C SER A 234 -5.56 -8.68 13.82
N LEU A 235 -5.55 -7.88 12.74
CA LEU A 235 -5.07 -8.27 11.41
C LEU A 235 -3.54 -8.23 11.35
N VAL A 236 -2.88 -9.09 12.10
CA VAL A 236 -1.42 -9.18 12.16
C VAL A 236 -0.93 -10.36 11.32
N ALA A 237 0.01 -10.08 10.40
CA ALA A 237 0.65 -11.08 9.54
C ALA A 237 2.17 -11.18 9.88
N PRO A 238 2.55 -11.78 11.02
CA PRO A 238 3.93 -11.90 11.49
C PRO A 238 4.60 -13.15 10.92
N ARG A 239 5.86 -13.40 11.31
CA ARG A 239 6.60 -14.62 10.98
C ARG A 239 6.81 -14.83 9.48
N THR A 240 7.05 -13.75 8.75
CA THR A 240 7.51 -13.82 7.36
C THR A 240 8.83 -14.59 7.27
N ALA A 241 9.29 -14.96 6.07
CA ALA A 241 10.62 -15.56 5.92
C ALA A 241 11.71 -14.62 6.45
N PHE A 242 11.56 -13.31 6.22
CA PHE A 242 12.48 -12.31 6.75
C PHE A 242 12.45 -12.21 8.29
N ASP A 243 11.27 -12.28 8.93
CA ASP A 243 11.19 -12.31 10.40
C ASP A 243 11.93 -13.52 11.00
N ARG A 244 11.78 -14.70 10.38
CA ARG A 244 12.50 -15.91 10.84
C ARG A 244 14.02 -15.76 10.67
N PHE A 245 14.45 -15.18 9.55
CA PHE A 245 15.87 -14.90 9.32
C PHE A 245 16.44 -13.94 10.39
N LEU A 246 15.72 -12.86 10.72
CA LEU A 246 16.08 -11.93 11.78
C LEU A 246 16.10 -12.59 13.16
N ALA A 247 15.24 -13.59 13.38
CA ALA A 247 15.22 -14.38 14.62
C ALA A 247 16.32 -15.45 14.71
N GLY A 248 17.21 -15.54 13.71
CA GLY A 248 18.38 -16.43 13.70
C GLY A 248 18.23 -17.70 12.84
N ASP A 249 17.11 -17.90 12.14
CA ASP A 249 16.96 -18.99 11.16
C ASP A 249 17.64 -18.61 9.83
N GLY A 250 18.95 -18.86 9.74
CA GLY A 250 19.73 -18.56 8.52
C GLY A 250 19.24 -19.29 7.26
N SER A 251 18.45 -20.37 7.41
CA SER A 251 17.87 -21.11 6.29
C SER A 251 16.57 -20.52 5.76
N ALA A 252 15.98 -19.55 6.46
CA ALA A 252 14.72 -18.91 6.08
C ALA A 252 14.81 -18.09 4.79
N LEU A 253 16.01 -17.64 4.41
CA LEU A 253 16.30 -16.97 3.14
C LEU A 253 17.29 -17.79 2.31
N ASN A 254 17.01 -18.02 1.04
CA ASN A 254 17.95 -18.60 0.10
C ASN A 254 19.04 -17.60 -0.32
N ALA A 255 20.06 -18.05 -1.06
CA ALA A 255 21.20 -17.21 -1.44
C ALA A 255 20.81 -15.96 -2.25
N GLN A 256 19.86 -16.09 -3.18
CA GLN A 256 19.36 -14.95 -3.97
C GLN A 256 18.62 -13.92 -3.10
N GLN A 257 17.81 -14.38 -2.14
CA GLN A 257 17.10 -13.53 -1.20
C GLN A 257 18.04 -12.81 -0.23
N GLN A 258 19.10 -13.49 0.23
CA GLN A 258 20.16 -12.88 1.05
C GLN A 258 20.95 -11.84 0.23
N GLN A 259 21.26 -12.13 -1.02
CA GLN A 259 21.84 -11.15 -1.94
C GLN A 259 20.92 -9.94 -2.11
N GLY A 260 19.60 -10.15 -2.28
CA GLY A 260 18.64 -9.07 -2.37
C GLY A 260 18.55 -8.22 -1.11
N LEU A 261 18.66 -8.81 0.09
CA LEU A 261 18.76 -8.07 1.35
C LEU A 261 20.01 -7.19 1.38
N GLN A 262 21.14 -7.73 0.94
CA GLN A 262 22.38 -6.96 0.87
C GLN A 262 22.24 -5.77 -0.10
N VAL A 263 21.68 -6.01 -1.29
CA VAL A 263 21.39 -4.94 -2.27
C VAL A 263 20.44 -3.89 -1.68
N PHE A 264 19.37 -4.31 -1.01
CA PHE A 264 18.43 -3.40 -0.35
C PHE A 264 19.12 -2.45 0.65
N GLN A 265 20.08 -2.99 1.42
CA GLN A 265 20.86 -2.21 2.38
C GLN A 265 21.86 -1.26 1.68
N GLU A 266 22.58 -1.75 0.67
CA GLU A 266 23.59 -0.99 -0.05
C GLU A 266 22.98 0.09 -0.95
N ALA A 267 21.79 -0.16 -1.49
CA ALA A 267 21.05 0.81 -2.30
C ALA A 267 20.43 1.96 -1.49
N GLY A 268 20.52 1.95 -0.15
CA GLY A 268 20.00 3.03 0.70
C GLY A 268 18.52 2.92 1.06
N CYS A 269 17.81 1.87 0.64
CA CYS A 269 16.38 1.68 0.92
C CYS A 269 16.02 1.76 2.42
N PRO A 270 16.86 1.25 3.37
CA PRO A 270 16.56 1.33 4.81
C PRO A 270 16.55 2.74 5.39
N GLN A 271 16.95 3.78 4.65
CA GLN A 271 16.82 5.16 5.13
C GLN A 271 15.34 5.56 5.37
N CYS A 272 14.44 5.02 4.55
CA CYS A 272 12.99 5.19 4.69
C CYS A 272 12.29 3.85 5.06
N HIS A 273 12.79 2.71 4.56
CA HIS A 273 12.16 1.40 4.69
C HIS A 273 12.93 0.49 5.67
N GLY A 274 12.98 0.89 6.94
CA GLY A 274 13.59 0.13 8.02
C GLY A 274 12.63 -0.18 9.17
N GLY A 275 13.18 -0.58 10.32
CA GLY A 275 12.42 -0.94 11.50
C GLY A 275 11.57 -2.21 11.34
N PRO A 276 10.71 -2.53 12.31
CA PRO A 276 9.87 -3.73 12.26
C PRO A 276 8.80 -3.66 11.19
N MET A 277 8.38 -2.47 10.77
CA MET A 277 7.37 -2.27 9.72
C MET A 277 7.96 -1.97 8.34
N LEU A 278 9.29 -1.86 8.21
CA LEU A 278 9.95 -1.43 6.97
C LEU A 278 9.37 -0.09 6.48
N SER A 279 9.25 0.86 7.40
CA SER A 279 8.71 2.21 7.20
C SER A 279 9.17 3.11 8.34
N ASP A 280 9.59 4.33 8.02
CA ASP A 280 9.83 5.39 9.00
C ASP A 280 8.56 6.19 9.32
N PHE A 281 7.46 5.94 8.60
CA PHE A 281 6.17 6.64 8.69
C PHE A 281 6.23 8.16 8.49
N LYS A 282 7.35 8.69 7.98
CA LYS A 282 7.48 10.11 7.65
C LYS A 282 6.90 10.41 6.27
N LEU A 283 6.68 11.70 6.01
CA LEU A 283 6.21 12.19 4.71
C LEU A 283 7.41 12.53 3.82
N HIS A 284 7.45 11.95 2.62
CA HIS A 284 8.49 12.15 1.62
C HIS A 284 7.90 12.56 0.28
N SER A 285 8.61 13.42 -0.46
CA SER A 285 8.33 13.76 -1.86
C SER A 285 9.23 12.93 -2.77
N ILE A 286 8.64 12.00 -3.50
CA ILE A 286 9.36 11.10 -4.41
C ILE A 286 9.07 11.38 -5.89
N GLY A 287 8.53 12.56 -6.22
CA GLY A 287 8.32 13.00 -7.60
C GLY A 287 7.09 12.41 -8.29
N LEU A 288 6.28 11.58 -7.64
CA LEU A 288 5.01 11.15 -8.18
C LEU A 288 4.00 12.31 -8.18
N PRO A 289 3.14 12.42 -9.21
CA PRO A 289 2.18 13.49 -9.28
C PRO A 289 1.18 13.41 -8.11
N ASP A 290 0.79 14.57 -7.59
CA ASP A 290 -0.33 14.64 -6.66
C ASP A 290 -1.64 14.50 -7.44
N VAL A 291 -2.34 13.42 -7.19
CA VAL A 291 -3.67 13.15 -7.74
C VAL A 291 -4.79 13.65 -6.81
N THR A 292 -4.42 14.26 -5.68
CA THR A 292 -5.35 14.82 -4.69
C THR A 292 -5.63 16.29 -4.98
N THR A 293 -6.79 16.77 -4.55
CA THR A 293 -7.17 18.20 -4.66
C THR A 293 -6.37 19.13 -3.73
N HIS A 294 -5.48 18.56 -2.91
CA HIS A 294 -4.76 19.29 -1.86
C HIS A 294 -3.34 19.71 -2.25
N ASN A 295 -2.91 19.40 -3.48
CA ASN A 295 -1.57 19.66 -4.01
C ASN A 295 -0.44 19.19 -3.06
N ARG A 296 -0.66 18.05 -2.39
CA ARG A 296 0.30 17.44 -1.47
C ARG A 296 1.11 16.40 -2.22
N ARG A 297 2.34 16.73 -2.57
CA ARG A 297 3.29 15.80 -3.23
C ARG A 297 4.09 14.97 -2.21
N GLN A 298 3.74 15.05 -0.93
CA GLN A 298 4.38 14.29 0.14
C GLN A 298 3.44 13.22 0.66
N PHE A 299 3.93 11.99 0.67
CA PHE A 299 3.19 10.83 1.13
C PHE A 299 4.00 10.08 2.18
N ARG A 300 3.28 9.52 3.12
CA ARG A 300 3.87 8.69 4.18
C ARG A 300 4.51 7.45 3.56
N THR A 301 5.72 7.14 3.99
CA THR A 301 6.38 5.87 3.64
C THR A 301 5.46 4.70 3.99
N PRO A 302 4.99 3.91 3.02
CA PRO A 302 4.19 2.72 3.31
C PRO A 302 5.07 1.61 3.89
N SER A 303 4.48 0.70 4.66
CA SER A 303 5.13 -0.54 5.03
C SER A 303 5.39 -1.39 3.79
N LEU A 304 6.56 -2.05 3.72
CA LEU A 304 6.85 -3.04 2.68
C LEU A 304 6.38 -4.45 3.03
N ARG A 305 5.69 -4.63 4.16
CA ARG A 305 5.15 -5.94 4.53
C ARG A 305 3.98 -6.32 3.64
N ASN A 306 3.95 -7.59 3.25
CA ASN A 306 2.88 -8.21 2.46
C ASN A 306 2.71 -7.65 1.02
N LEU A 307 3.74 -7.04 0.44
CA LEU A 307 3.71 -6.45 -0.91
C LEU A 307 3.21 -7.42 -1.98
N ARG A 308 3.54 -8.71 -1.90
CA ARG A 308 3.11 -9.73 -2.88
C ARG A 308 1.59 -9.81 -3.05
N HIS A 309 0.82 -9.36 -2.06
CA HIS A 309 -0.64 -9.44 -2.04
C HIS A 309 -1.34 -8.12 -2.35
N THR A 310 -0.61 -7.00 -2.50
CA THR A 310 -1.18 -5.65 -2.45
C THR A 310 -0.94 -4.80 -3.70
N ALA A 311 -0.59 -5.43 -4.82
CA ALA A 311 -0.52 -4.74 -6.11
C ALA A 311 -1.90 -4.18 -6.51
N PRO A 312 -1.95 -3.04 -7.23
CA PRO A 312 -0.84 -2.22 -7.70
C PRO A 312 -0.28 -1.28 -6.61
N TYR A 313 0.91 -0.74 -6.86
CA TYR A 313 1.71 0.00 -5.88
C TYR A 313 1.68 1.51 -6.11
N MET A 314 2.25 2.25 -5.18
CA MET A 314 2.27 3.69 -5.00
C MET A 314 0.90 4.25 -4.58
N HIS A 315 0.90 5.51 -4.12
CA HIS A 315 -0.32 6.17 -3.65
C HIS A 315 -1.38 6.34 -4.74
N ASP A 316 -0.97 6.36 -6.00
CA ASP A 316 -1.84 6.49 -7.17
C ASP A 316 -2.10 5.14 -7.88
N GLY A 317 -1.52 4.05 -7.37
CA GLY A 317 -1.63 2.72 -7.98
C GLY A 317 -1.00 2.61 -9.38
N SER A 318 -0.08 3.51 -9.74
CA SER A 318 0.49 3.60 -11.09
C SER A 318 1.47 2.46 -11.42
N LYS A 319 2.06 1.81 -10.42
CA LYS A 319 3.03 0.72 -10.61
C LYS A 319 2.34 -0.63 -10.43
N ARG A 320 2.32 -1.44 -11.48
CA ARG A 320 1.56 -2.69 -11.52
C ARG A 320 2.30 -3.87 -10.89
N THR A 321 3.64 -3.83 -10.93
CA THR A 321 4.55 -4.88 -10.44
C THR A 321 5.63 -4.29 -9.54
N LEU A 322 6.29 -5.12 -8.74
CA LEU A 322 7.47 -4.70 -7.98
C LEU A 322 8.60 -4.26 -8.90
N LEU A 323 8.73 -4.88 -10.07
CA LEU A 323 9.71 -4.46 -11.06
C LEU A 323 9.44 -3.02 -11.53
N ASP A 324 8.19 -2.64 -11.80
CA ASP A 324 7.85 -1.25 -12.17
C ASP A 324 8.23 -0.25 -11.07
N VAL A 325 8.13 -0.68 -9.79
CA VAL A 325 8.58 0.14 -8.64
C VAL A 325 10.10 0.29 -8.63
N LEU A 326 10.84 -0.79 -8.88
CA LEU A 326 12.31 -0.76 -8.90
C LEU A 326 12.83 0.09 -10.05
N VAL A 327 12.25 -0.05 -11.24
CA VAL A 327 12.57 0.80 -12.41
C VAL A 327 12.29 2.27 -12.10
N PHE A 328 11.14 2.57 -11.47
CA PHE A 328 10.83 3.95 -11.07
C PHE A 328 11.89 4.56 -10.14
N TYR A 329 12.36 3.81 -9.13
CA TYR A 329 13.39 4.32 -8.22
C TYR A 329 14.77 4.43 -8.87
N ASP A 330 15.08 3.59 -9.85
CA ASP A 330 16.32 3.67 -10.65
C ASP A 330 16.32 4.94 -11.50
N GLU A 331 15.27 5.16 -12.29
CA GLU A 331 15.08 6.38 -13.09
C GLU A 331 15.06 7.64 -12.22
N LEU A 332 14.41 7.56 -11.03
CA LEU A 332 14.36 8.68 -10.09
C LEU A 332 15.75 9.02 -9.53
N SER A 333 16.57 8.02 -9.21
CA SER A 333 17.92 8.24 -8.66
C SER A 333 18.83 9.00 -9.65
N GLU A 334 18.69 8.72 -10.94
CA GLU A 334 19.38 9.44 -12.01
C GLU A 334 18.87 10.88 -12.14
N ALA A 335 17.55 11.07 -12.23
CA ALA A 335 16.91 12.38 -12.39
C ALA A 335 17.15 13.32 -11.20
N VAL A 336 17.16 12.77 -9.97
CA VAL A 336 17.41 13.56 -8.75
C VAL A 336 18.80 14.15 -8.73
N THR A 337 19.82 13.41 -9.19
CA THR A 337 21.18 13.91 -9.26
C THR A 337 21.26 15.11 -10.21
N GLU A 338 20.62 15.06 -11.37
CA GLU A 338 20.57 16.16 -12.31
C GLU A 338 19.77 17.36 -11.79
N THR A 339 18.59 17.13 -11.21
CA THR A 339 17.68 18.18 -10.75
C THR A 339 18.21 18.94 -9.53
N LEU A 340 18.72 18.24 -8.53
CA LEU A 340 19.20 18.85 -7.28
C LEU A 340 20.57 19.53 -7.45
N ASP A 341 21.43 19.03 -8.35
CA ASP A 341 22.71 19.64 -8.69
C ASP A 341 22.54 20.80 -9.68
N GLY A 342 21.50 20.75 -10.52
CA GLY A 342 21.12 21.83 -11.44
C GLY A 342 20.34 22.98 -10.82
N GLY A 343 19.94 22.87 -9.54
CA GLY A 343 19.21 23.93 -8.83
C GLY A 343 17.76 24.13 -9.28
N ASP A 344 17.13 23.14 -9.89
CA ASP A 344 15.71 23.22 -10.28
C ASP A 344 14.79 23.27 -9.06
N THR A 345 14.23 24.45 -8.83
CA THR A 345 13.27 24.74 -7.73
C THR A 345 11.82 24.70 -8.17
N THR A 346 11.52 24.23 -9.38
CA THR A 346 10.15 24.26 -9.95
C THR A 346 9.22 23.24 -9.28
N LEU A 347 9.78 22.15 -8.72
CA LEU A 347 9.00 21.17 -7.96
C LEU A 347 8.70 21.67 -6.55
N GLN A 348 7.42 21.71 -6.20
CA GLN A 348 6.96 22.08 -4.85
C GLN A 348 6.02 20.99 -4.30
N PRO A 349 6.33 20.37 -3.15
CA PRO A 349 7.58 20.45 -2.38
C PRO A 349 8.75 19.86 -3.17
N PRO A 350 10.01 20.25 -2.86
CA PRO A 350 11.19 19.70 -3.50
C PRO A 350 11.29 18.18 -3.23
N LEU A 351 11.98 17.47 -4.10
CA LEU A 351 12.29 16.06 -3.91
C LEU A 351 13.04 15.84 -2.60
N ASP A 352 12.77 14.70 -1.94
CA ASP A 352 13.45 14.39 -0.69
C ASP A 352 14.95 14.19 -0.90
N PRO A 353 15.83 14.87 -0.11
CA PRO A 353 17.27 14.75 -0.25
C PRO A 353 17.82 13.33 -0.08
N LEU A 354 17.12 12.45 0.64
CA LEU A 354 17.51 11.04 0.79
C LEU A 354 17.53 10.28 -0.55
N LEU A 355 16.79 10.74 -1.55
CA LEU A 355 16.78 10.15 -2.88
C LEU A 355 18.15 10.22 -3.58
N LYS A 356 19.01 11.21 -3.25
CA LYS A 356 20.40 11.28 -3.73
C LYS A 356 21.26 10.11 -3.25
N THR A 357 20.85 9.46 -2.17
CA THR A 357 21.58 8.36 -1.58
C THR A 357 21.25 7.01 -2.18
N LEU A 358 20.23 6.97 -3.05
CA LEU A 358 19.86 5.75 -3.76
C LEU A 358 20.94 5.37 -4.76
N ASN A 359 21.33 4.09 -4.74
CA ASN A 359 22.32 3.52 -5.66
C ASN A 359 21.79 2.16 -6.14
N LEU A 360 20.95 2.19 -7.16
CA LEU A 360 20.36 1.00 -7.76
C LEU A 360 21.17 0.56 -8.99
N ASN A 361 21.13 -0.73 -9.28
CA ASN A 361 21.65 -1.33 -10.50
C ASN A 361 20.61 -2.31 -11.03
N PRO A 362 20.10 -2.14 -12.26
CA PRO A 362 19.11 -3.03 -12.87
C PRO A 362 19.46 -4.52 -12.85
N GLU A 363 20.75 -4.86 -12.92
CA GLU A 363 21.22 -6.26 -12.82
C GLU A 363 20.87 -6.91 -11.47
N SER A 364 20.68 -6.11 -10.42
CA SER A 364 20.33 -6.57 -9.08
C SER A 364 18.83 -6.72 -8.83
N PHE A 365 17.95 -6.24 -9.72
CA PHE A 365 16.50 -6.26 -9.54
C PHE A 365 15.93 -7.65 -9.26
N PRO A 366 16.35 -8.75 -9.93
CA PRO A 366 15.84 -10.08 -9.60
C PRO A 366 16.12 -10.51 -8.16
N ALA A 367 17.30 -10.16 -7.61
CA ALA A 367 17.63 -10.48 -6.24
C ALA A 367 16.84 -9.60 -5.26
N LEU A 368 16.70 -8.32 -5.58
CA LEU A 368 15.96 -7.36 -4.77
C LEU A 368 14.45 -7.72 -4.70
N GLU A 369 13.84 -8.08 -5.82
CA GLU A 369 12.46 -8.57 -5.87
C GLU A 369 12.29 -9.87 -5.08
N ALA A 370 13.25 -10.81 -5.20
CA ALA A 370 13.26 -12.03 -4.41
C ALA A 370 13.30 -11.74 -2.91
N PHE A 371 14.07 -10.76 -2.46
CA PHE A 371 14.07 -10.31 -1.07
C PHE A 371 12.73 -9.68 -0.66
N LEU A 372 12.20 -8.73 -1.44
CA LEU A 372 10.92 -8.06 -1.14
C LEU A 372 9.76 -9.06 -0.98
N ASN A 373 9.78 -10.15 -1.75
CA ASN A 373 8.80 -11.22 -1.61
C ASN A 373 8.89 -11.97 -0.27
N THR A 374 10.06 -11.97 0.40
CA THR A 374 10.21 -12.58 1.74
C THR A 374 9.52 -11.82 2.86
N LEU A 375 9.09 -10.59 2.60
CA LEU A 375 8.38 -9.72 3.54
C LEU A 375 6.87 -10.04 3.63
N SER A 376 6.41 -11.03 2.89
CA SER A 376 5.00 -11.43 2.81
C SER A 376 4.73 -12.71 3.59
N ASN A 377 3.59 -12.77 4.26
CA ASN A 377 3.06 -13.97 4.91
C ASN A 377 1.77 -14.40 4.20
N ASP A 378 1.76 -15.61 3.62
CA ASP A 378 0.59 -16.15 2.91
C ASP A 378 -0.51 -16.66 3.85
N GLY A 379 -0.17 -16.85 5.14
CA GLY A 379 -1.10 -17.32 6.17
C GLY A 379 -1.85 -16.20 6.90
N TYR A 380 -1.93 -14.99 6.33
CA TYR A 380 -2.72 -13.91 6.94
C TYR A 380 -4.23 -14.24 6.96
N ASP A 381 -4.97 -13.63 7.90
CA ASP A 381 -6.41 -13.86 8.04
C ASP A 381 -7.18 -13.43 6.78
N GLN A 382 -7.83 -14.38 6.12
CA GLN A 382 -8.71 -14.16 4.97
C GLN A 382 -10.16 -14.54 5.27
N SER A 383 -10.48 -14.77 6.53
CA SER A 383 -11.82 -15.22 6.92
C SER A 383 -12.87 -14.11 6.74
N VAL A 384 -14.02 -14.53 6.26
CA VAL A 384 -15.19 -13.71 6.00
C VAL A 384 -16.33 -14.25 6.87
N PRO A 385 -17.14 -13.43 7.54
CA PRO A 385 -18.31 -13.92 8.26
C PRO A 385 -19.33 -14.51 7.28
N ASP A 386 -20.04 -15.58 7.68
CA ASP A 386 -21.09 -16.19 6.86
C ASP A 386 -22.25 -15.23 6.62
N LYS A 387 -22.55 -14.39 7.61
CA LYS A 387 -23.62 -13.39 7.60
C LYS A 387 -23.29 -12.23 8.54
N VAL A 388 -23.97 -11.12 8.33
CA VAL A 388 -23.91 -9.94 9.21
C VAL A 388 -25.29 -9.70 9.86
N PRO A 389 -25.33 -9.08 11.05
CA PRO A 389 -26.58 -8.87 11.80
C PRO A 389 -27.65 -8.06 11.05
N SER A 390 -27.27 -7.22 10.10
CA SER A 390 -28.24 -6.48 9.27
C SER A 390 -29.05 -7.37 8.32
N GLY A 391 -28.56 -8.60 8.04
CA GLY A 391 -29.12 -9.46 7.01
C GLY A 391 -28.86 -9.00 5.58
N LEU A 392 -28.11 -7.90 5.38
CA LEU A 392 -27.72 -7.42 4.07
C LEU A 392 -26.70 -8.38 3.43
N PRO A 393 -26.68 -8.51 2.08
CA PRO A 393 -25.72 -9.37 1.41
C PRO A 393 -24.29 -8.82 1.54
N LEU A 394 -23.35 -9.70 1.85
CA LEU A 394 -21.94 -9.38 1.79
C LEU A 394 -21.53 -9.04 0.34
N ARG A 395 -20.82 -7.93 0.18
CA ARG A 395 -20.36 -7.42 -1.14
C ARG A 395 -18.85 -7.59 -1.26
N LEU A 396 -18.41 -8.87 -1.37
CA LEU A 396 -17.00 -9.27 -1.35
C LEU A 396 -16.55 -9.92 -2.63
#